data_a1433ef66f6c169d7db52d48d50f9d44
#
_entry.id   a1433ef66f6c169d7db52d48d50f9d44
#
_cell.length_a   1.000
_cell.length_b   1.000
_cell.length_c   1.000
_cell.angle_alpha   90.00
_cell.angle_beta   90.00
_cell.angle_gamma   90.00
#
_symmetry.space_group_name_H-M   'P 1'
#
loop_
_entity.id
_entity.type
_entity.pdbx_description
1 polymer ?
#
loop_
_entity_poly.entity_id
_entity_poly.type
_entity_poly.pdbx_seq_one_letter_code
_entity_poly.pdbx_strand_id
1 'polypeptide(L)'
;MKKIFFYFSLIAGFNVLAQTDVPKESGSEIYWNIGAHSPYIQPLNDLIVAAGFPMLKTTSYSAGFSYVQFSKKDIVTEQELFYYNLQSKNDSLTSNMRNISYGFSLFGYRYMDRKKLKMFSTVGLIFNNSRVKVFENLSNDNSVASYLSGTANQHEMNTFNYNLNGTTHINYYISFKKSTTQLILGARAAYYLPLTTTKWSMDNAKLNNGPKINPGGYAVHLSIGMTL
;
A
#
# COMPACT_ATOMS: atom_id res chain seq x y z
N MET A 1 0.08 12.12 19.31
CA MET A 1 -1.24 12.76 19.30
C MET A 1 -1.28 14.06 18.48
N LYS A 2 -0.33 15.00 18.56
CA LYS A 2 -0.36 16.28 17.79
C LYS A 2 -0.41 16.12 16.26
N LYS A 3 0.16 15.07 15.66
CA LYS A 3 0.16 14.84 14.20
C LYS A 3 -1.18 14.34 13.66
N ILE A 4 -1.96 13.59 14.43
CA ILE A 4 -3.30 13.10 14.04
C ILE A 4 -4.30 14.26 13.97
N PHE A 5 -4.21 15.22 14.88
CA PHE A 5 -5.05 16.41 14.87
C PHE A 5 -4.82 17.29 13.63
N PHE A 6 -3.59 17.35 13.12
CA PHE A 6 -3.28 18.13 11.92
C PHE A 6 -3.93 17.56 10.65
N TYR A 7 -3.98 16.24 10.50
CA TYR A 7 -4.67 15.60 9.36
C TYR A 7 -6.19 15.72 9.44
N PHE A 8 -6.76 15.61 10.65
CA PHE A 8 -8.20 15.83 10.84
C PHE A 8 -8.61 17.29 10.60
N SER A 9 -7.80 18.25 11.00
CA SER A 9 -8.08 19.68 10.73
C SER A 9 -7.90 20.05 9.26
N LEU A 10 -6.99 19.40 8.51
CA LEU A 10 -6.88 19.58 7.06
C LEU A 10 -8.14 19.05 6.35
N ILE A 11 -8.64 17.87 6.73
CA ILE A 11 -9.86 17.28 6.18
C ILE A 11 -11.10 18.13 6.54
N ALA A 12 -11.19 18.65 7.76
CA ALA A 12 -12.28 19.52 8.20
C ALA A 12 -12.26 20.89 7.50
N GLY A 13 -11.06 21.46 7.25
CA GLY A 13 -10.91 22.74 6.56
C GLY A 13 -11.37 22.74 5.09
N PHE A 14 -11.30 21.60 4.41
CA PHE A 14 -11.78 21.47 3.04
C PHE A 14 -13.30 21.36 2.91
N ASN A 15 -14.01 20.97 3.95
CA ASN A 15 -15.48 20.84 3.92
C ASN A 15 -16.23 22.20 3.81
N VAL A 16 -15.59 23.31 4.18
CA VAL A 16 -16.23 24.65 4.16
C VAL A 16 -16.27 25.27 2.76
N LEU A 17 -15.46 24.79 1.81
CA LEU A 17 -15.36 25.36 0.47
C LEU A 17 -16.13 24.58 -0.62
N ALA A 18 -16.86 23.53 -0.26
CA ALA A 18 -17.36 22.55 -1.25
C ALA A 18 -18.89 22.56 -1.44
N GLN A 19 -19.62 23.53 -0.94
CA GLN A 19 -21.07 23.64 -1.19
C GLN A 19 -21.34 24.27 -2.56
N THR A 20 -21.46 23.43 -3.59
CA THR A 20 -22.12 23.81 -4.84
C THR A 20 -23.18 22.76 -5.16
N ASP A 21 -24.42 23.21 -5.36
CA ASP A 21 -25.62 22.40 -5.67
C ASP A 21 -25.61 21.80 -7.08
N VAL A 22 -24.54 21.08 -7.44
CA VAL A 22 -24.52 20.29 -8.67
C VAL A 22 -25.08 18.91 -8.35
N PRO A 23 -26.04 18.38 -9.15
CA PRO A 23 -26.54 17.03 -8.96
C PRO A 23 -25.38 16.05 -8.99
N LYS A 24 -25.16 15.34 -7.89
CA LYS A 24 -24.06 14.40 -7.76
C LYS A 24 -24.44 13.07 -8.38
N GLU A 25 -23.64 12.62 -9.32
CA GLU A 25 -23.84 11.34 -10.00
C GLU A 25 -23.32 10.19 -9.15
N SER A 26 -24.06 9.07 -9.14
CA SER A 26 -23.55 7.79 -8.68
C SER A 26 -22.75 7.16 -9.82
N GLY A 27 -21.67 6.47 -9.52
CA GLY A 27 -20.85 5.83 -10.53
C GLY A 27 -19.77 4.96 -9.91
N SER A 28 -19.08 4.24 -10.76
CA SER A 28 -17.95 3.40 -10.39
C SER A 28 -16.73 3.80 -11.21
N GLU A 29 -15.57 3.63 -10.62
CA GLU A 29 -14.29 3.98 -11.22
C GLU A 29 -13.26 2.90 -10.90
N ILE A 30 -12.38 2.63 -11.85
CA ILE A 30 -11.25 1.72 -11.67
C ILE A 30 -9.95 2.48 -11.92
N TYR A 31 -8.94 2.21 -11.08
CA TYR A 31 -7.64 2.87 -11.15
C TYR A 31 -6.49 1.88 -11.16
N TRP A 32 -5.48 2.22 -11.91
CA TRP A 32 -4.12 1.74 -11.77
C TRP A 32 -3.34 2.76 -10.97
N ASN A 33 -2.65 2.30 -9.94
CA ASN A 33 -1.89 3.14 -9.03
C ASN A 33 -0.43 2.72 -9.08
N ILE A 34 0.47 3.68 -9.30
CA ILE A 34 1.92 3.46 -9.29
C ILE A 34 2.55 4.56 -8.46
N GLY A 35 3.43 4.19 -7.55
CA GLY A 35 4.04 5.19 -6.69
C GLY A 35 5.09 4.66 -5.73
N ALA A 36 5.29 5.40 -4.66
CA ALA A 36 6.23 5.06 -3.60
C ALA A 36 5.49 4.60 -2.35
N HIS A 37 6.02 3.57 -1.73
CA HIS A 37 5.55 3.02 -0.46
C HIS A 37 6.69 2.96 0.54
N SER A 38 6.45 3.42 1.76
CA SER A 38 7.45 3.46 2.83
C SER A 38 6.88 2.77 4.08
N PRO A 39 7.12 1.46 4.25
CA PRO A 39 6.73 0.73 5.43
C PRO A 39 7.62 1.08 6.63
N TYR A 40 7.09 0.90 7.83
CA TYR A 40 7.90 0.96 9.05
C TYR A 40 8.46 -0.42 9.36
N ILE A 41 9.72 -0.65 8.99
CA ILE A 41 10.41 -1.94 9.11
C ILE A 41 11.75 -1.86 9.87
N GLN A 42 12.02 -0.75 10.56
CA GLN A 42 13.30 -0.57 11.25
C GLN A 42 13.64 -1.72 12.21
N PRO A 43 12.70 -2.23 13.07
CA PRO A 43 13.01 -3.34 13.96
C PRO A 43 13.37 -4.66 13.23
N LEU A 44 12.85 -4.86 12.01
CA LEU A 44 13.25 -5.98 11.15
C LEU A 44 14.65 -5.77 10.57
N ASN A 45 14.96 -4.56 10.13
CA ASN A 45 16.28 -4.21 9.63
C ASN A 45 17.36 -4.38 10.68
N ASP A 46 17.10 -4.02 11.93
CA ASP A 46 18.05 -4.20 13.03
C ASP A 46 18.40 -5.68 13.22
N LEU A 47 17.42 -6.60 13.11
CA LEU A 47 17.66 -8.04 13.18
C LEU A 47 18.40 -8.59 11.96
N ILE A 48 18.02 -8.14 10.74
CA ILE A 48 18.66 -8.54 9.49
C ILE A 48 20.14 -8.16 9.51
N VAL A 49 20.46 -6.94 9.94
CA VAL A 49 21.84 -6.46 10.05
C VAL A 49 22.61 -7.20 11.15
N ALA A 50 21.99 -7.45 12.31
CA ALA A 50 22.60 -8.25 13.37
C ALA A 50 22.93 -9.69 12.94
N ALA A 51 22.17 -10.23 12.00
CA ALA A 51 22.42 -11.55 11.38
C ALA A 51 23.43 -11.49 10.21
N GLY A 52 24.03 -10.32 9.92
CA GLY A 52 25.04 -10.15 8.88
C GLY A 52 24.49 -9.88 7.48
N PHE A 53 23.19 -9.77 7.30
CA PHE A 53 22.58 -9.52 5.99
C PHE A 53 22.43 -8.01 5.68
N PRO A 54 22.37 -7.63 4.39
CA PRO A 54 22.18 -6.24 4.02
C PRO A 54 20.81 -5.71 4.43
N MET A 55 20.78 -4.50 4.96
CA MET A 55 19.57 -3.79 5.41
C MET A 55 18.60 -3.59 4.24
N LEU A 56 17.32 -3.93 4.40
CA LEU A 56 16.27 -3.65 3.43
C LEU A 56 16.11 -2.13 3.21
N LYS A 57 15.84 -1.73 1.99
CA LYS A 57 15.46 -0.34 1.67
C LYS A 57 14.19 0.03 2.44
N THR A 58 14.10 1.28 2.90
CA THR A 58 12.94 1.78 3.64
C THR A 58 11.82 2.33 2.73
N THR A 59 12.09 2.46 1.45
CA THR A 59 11.12 2.92 0.44
C THR A 59 11.23 2.06 -0.81
N SER A 60 10.10 1.73 -1.39
CA SER A 60 9.99 0.94 -2.61
C SER A 60 8.98 1.55 -3.56
N TYR A 61 9.10 1.20 -4.83
CA TYR A 61 7.99 1.35 -5.76
C TYR A 61 6.88 0.37 -5.40
N SER A 62 5.65 0.85 -5.51
CA SER A 62 4.44 0.03 -5.34
C SER A 62 3.53 0.21 -6.55
N ALA A 63 2.81 -0.85 -6.87
CA ALA A 63 1.81 -0.84 -7.92
C ALA A 63 0.54 -1.54 -7.42
N GLY A 64 -0.61 -1.13 -7.91
CA GLY A 64 -1.87 -1.73 -7.49
C GLY A 64 -3.06 -1.25 -8.27
N PHE A 65 -4.22 -1.76 -7.84
CA PHE A 65 -5.52 -1.42 -8.38
C PHE A 65 -6.43 -0.91 -7.28
N SER A 66 -7.31 0.03 -7.63
CA SER A 66 -8.42 0.43 -6.78
C SER A 66 -9.72 0.42 -7.59
N TYR A 67 -10.77 -0.07 -6.97
CA TYR A 67 -12.14 0.03 -7.45
C TYR A 67 -12.92 0.93 -6.48
N VAL A 68 -13.50 2.00 -7.00
CA VAL A 68 -14.19 3.01 -6.20
C VAL A 68 -15.63 3.13 -6.67
N GLN A 69 -16.55 3.17 -5.72
CA GLN A 69 -17.97 3.43 -5.97
C GLN A 69 -18.42 4.70 -5.27
N PHE A 70 -19.15 5.54 -5.97
CA PHE A 70 -19.76 6.76 -5.46
C PHE A 70 -21.27 6.60 -5.35
N SER A 71 -21.84 6.96 -4.21
CA SER A 71 -23.28 7.11 -4.05
C SER A 71 -23.74 8.55 -4.32
N LYS A 72 -25.03 8.73 -4.56
CA LYS A 72 -25.64 10.07 -4.68
C LYS A 72 -25.54 10.91 -3.39
N LYS A 73 -25.29 10.27 -2.24
CA LYS A 73 -25.15 10.91 -0.91
C LYS A 73 -23.69 11.20 -0.53
N ASP A 74 -22.78 11.28 -1.51
CA ASP A 74 -21.33 11.47 -1.29
C ASP A 74 -20.61 10.36 -0.54
N ILE A 75 -21.26 9.27 -0.27
CA ILE A 75 -20.62 8.11 0.33
C ILE A 75 -19.75 7.44 -0.74
N VAL A 76 -18.52 7.14 -0.35
CA VAL A 76 -17.54 6.49 -1.21
C VAL A 76 -17.15 5.15 -0.58
N THR A 77 -17.10 4.11 -1.39
CA THR A 77 -16.51 2.83 -1.02
C THR A 77 -15.34 2.54 -1.94
N GLU A 78 -14.28 1.96 -1.40
CA GLU A 78 -13.06 1.63 -2.15
C GLU A 78 -12.62 0.22 -1.80
N GLN A 79 -12.21 -0.53 -2.82
CA GLN A 79 -11.48 -1.79 -2.69
C GLN A 79 -10.13 -1.60 -3.36
N GLU A 80 -9.08 -2.10 -2.73
CA GLU A 80 -7.72 -1.89 -3.21
C GLU A 80 -6.87 -3.15 -3.11
N LEU A 81 -5.97 -3.33 -4.06
CA LEU A 81 -4.96 -4.38 -4.07
C LEU A 81 -3.62 -3.75 -4.44
N PHE A 82 -2.62 -3.89 -3.57
CA PHE A 82 -1.28 -3.35 -3.79
C PHE A 82 -0.20 -4.40 -3.61
N TYR A 83 0.86 -4.21 -4.35
CA TYR A 83 2.10 -4.97 -4.26
C TYR A 83 3.28 -4.03 -4.17
N TYR A 84 4.25 -4.38 -3.30
CA TYR A 84 5.57 -3.78 -3.31
C TYR A 84 6.65 -4.79 -2.95
N ASN A 85 7.90 -4.48 -3.33
CA ASN A 85 9.07 -5.29 -3.03
C ASN A 85 10.23 -4.41 -2.58
N LEU A 86 10.76 -4.72 -1.41
CA LEU A 86 11.97 -4.11 -0.86
C LEU A 86 13.12 -5.11 -1.03
N GLN A 87 14.19 -4.69 -1.65
CA GLN A 87 15.36 -5.53 -1.85
C GLN A 87 16.63 -4.76 -1.57
N SER A 88 17.57 -5.44 -0.94
CA SER A 88 18.95 -5.01 -0.79
C SER A 88 19.87 -6.20 -1.08
N LYS A 89 20.98 -5.93 -1.73
CA LYS A 89 21.96 -6.94 -2.13
C LYS A 89 23.37 -6.37 -1.97
N ASN A 90 24.28 -7.22 -1.50
CA ASN A 90 25.72 -7.03 -1.63
C ASN A 90 26.29 -8.19 -2.45
N ASP A 91 27.61 -8.32 -2.53
CA ASP A 91 28.26 -9.35 -3.37
C ASP A 91 27.85 -10.78 -3.00
N SER A 92 27.66 -11.07 -1.72
CA SER A 92 27.44 -12.41 -1.20
C SER A 92 26.02 -12.67 -0.69
N LEU A 93 25.29 -11.64 -0.28
CA LEU A 93 24.06 -11.79 0.47
C LEU A 93 22.93 -10.93 -0.10
N THR A 94 21.71 -11.42 0.01
CA THR A 94 20.49 -10.68 -0.38
C THR A 94 19.46 -10.72 0.74
N SER A 95 18.83 -9.58 0.96
CA SER A 95 17.62 -9.43 1.77
C SER A 95 16.48 -8.97 0.87
N ASN A 96 15.32 -9.60 0.98
CA ASN A 96 14.14 -9.29 0.18
C ASN A 96 12.89 -9.34 1.05
N MET A 97 12.01 -8.35 0.91
CA MET A 97 10.68 -8.36 1.52
C MET A 97 9.63 -8.04 0.47
N ARG A 98 8.71 -8.95 0.25
CA ARG A 98 7.55 -8.77 -0.62
C ARG A 98 6.31 -8.58 0.22
N ASN A 99 5.42 -7.69 -0.20
CA ASN A 99 4.15 -7.49 0.45
C ASN A 99 3.02 -7.44 -0.58
N ILE A 100 1.94 -8.13 -0.27
CA ILE A 100 0.65 -8.03 -0.96
C ILE A 100 -0.35 -7.52 0.05
N SER A 101 -1.05 -6.45 -0.31
CA SER A 101 -2.05 -5.81 0.54
C SER A 101 -3.40 -5.83 -0.16
N TYR A 102 -4.43 -6.23 0.56
CA TYR A 102 -5.82 -6.10 0.14
C TYR A 102 -6.59 -5.26 1.13
N GLY A 103 -7.27 -4.23 0.66
CA GLY A 103 -8.02 -3.30 1.49
C GLY A 103 -9.46 -3.10 1.02
N PHE A 104 -10.29 -2.68 1.94
CA PHE A 104 -11.63 -2.20 1.66
C PHE A 104 -11.99 -1.06 2.60
N SER A 105 -12.67 -0.03 2.08
CA SER A 105 -13.13 1.07 2.89
C SER A 105 -14.37 0.68 3.69
N LEU A 106 -14.37 1.08 4.97
CA LEU A 106 -15.54 1.01 5.84
C LEU A 106 -16.41 2.27 5.67
N PHE A 107 -15.76 3.40 5.43
CA PHE A 107 -16.41 4.69 5.24
C PHE A 107 -15.55 5.55 4.32
N GLY A 108 -16.21 6.30 3.44
CA GLY A 108 -15.58 7.31 2.61
C GLY A 108 -16.55 8.44 2.28
N TYR A 109 -15.99 9.61 2.03
CA TYR A 109 -16.75 10.81 1.73
C TYR A 109 -16.12 11.62 0.59
N ARG A 110 -16.98 12.03 -0.38
CA ARG A 110 -16.63 12.91 -1.48
C ARG A 110 -16.94 14.35 -1.11
N TYR A 111 -15.93 15.15 -0.87
CA TYR A 111 -16.05 16.53 -0.45
C TYR A 111 -15.90 17.56 -1.58
N MET A 112 -15.46 17.13 -2.76
CA MET A 112 -15.45 17.97 -3.95
C MET A 112 -15.88 17.15 -5.17
N ASP A 113 -16.86 17.66 -5.90
CA ASP A 113 -17.32 17.09 -7.17
C ASP A 113 -17.59 18.21 -8.17
N ARG A 114 -16.56 18.60 -8.89
CA ARG A 114 -16.65 19.58 -9.97
C ARG A 114 -16.53 18.83 -11.31
N LYS A 115 -17.02 19.40 -12.39
CA LYS A 115 -17.06 18.80 -13.75
C LYS A 115 -15.77 18.07 -14.17
N LYS A 116 -14.60 18.56 -13.71
CA LYS A 116 -13.29 18.00 -14.08
C LYS A 116 -12.43 17.61 -12.88
N LEU A 117 -12.86 17.88 -11.68
CA LEU A 117 -12.05 17.63 -10.49
C LEU A 117 -12.93 17.03 -9.40
N LYS A 118 -12.56 15.84 -8.92
CA LYS A 118 -13.17 15.23 -7.75
C LYS A 118 -12.11 14.99 -6.67
N MET A 119 -12.51 15.20 -5.43
CA MET A 119 -11.68 14.89 -4.27
C MET A 119 -12.51 14.09 -3.26
N PHE A 120 -11.93 13.03 -2.76
CA PHE A 120 -12.57 12.19 -1.74
C PHE A 120 -11.53 11.55 -0.83
N SER A 121 -12.00 11.12 0.33
CA SER A 121 -11.18 10.33 1.26
C SER A 121 -11.94 9.10 1.70
N THR A 122 -11.20 8.04 2.00
CA THR A 122 -11.75 6.80 2.54
C THR A 122 -11.01 6.39 3.81
N VAL A 123 -11.70 5.70 4.70
CA VAL A 123 -11.13 5.02 5.87
C VAL A 123 -11.60 3.58 5.86
N GLY A 124 -10.69 2.65 6.05
CA GLY A 124 -11.01 1.24 5.93
C GLY A 124 -10.02 0.32 6.64
N LEU A 125 -10.09 -0.95 6.29
CA LEU A 125 -9.17 -1.98 6.76
C LEU A 125 -8.33 -2.48 5.60
N ILE A 126 -7.06 -2.72 5.87
CA ILE A 126 -6.14 -3.34 4.92
C ILE A 126 -5.43 -4.53 5.58
N PHE A 127 -5.34 -5.59 4.83
CA PHE A 127 -4.70 -6.85 5.17
C PHE A 127 -3.38 -6.92 4.44
N ASN A 128 -2.29 -7.11 5.16
CA ASN A 128 -0.95 -7.21 4.59
C ASN A 128 -0.41 -8.61 4.81
N ASN A 129 0.00 -9.24 3.73
CA ASN A 129 0.74 -10.48 3.75
C ASN A 129 2.18 -10.19 3.30
N SER A 130 3.12 -10.26 4.23
CA SER A 130 4.53 -9.98 3.96
C SER A 130 5.36 -11.24 4.08
N ARG A 131 6.25 -11.42 3.10
CA ARG A 131 7.23 -12.49 3.05
C ARG A 131 8.63 -11.88 3.03
N VAL A 132 9.45 -12.27 3.98
CA VAL A 132 10.84 -11.86 4.12
C VAL A 132 11.74 -13.04 3.82
N LYS A 133 12.69 -12.84 2.90
CA LYS A 133 13.72 -13.81 2.55
C LYS A 133 15.08 -13.19 2.75
N VAL A 134 15.98 -13.94 3.38
CA VAL A 134 17.40 -13.63 3.43
C VAL A 134 18.17 -14.86 2.94
N PHE A 135 19.12 -14.66 2.04
CA PHE A 135 19.84 -15.77 1.42
C PHE A 135 21.22 -15.34 0.90
N GLU A 136 22.09 -16.32 0.80
CA GLU A 136 23.37 -16.17 0.13
C GLU A 136 23.19 -16.16 -1.39
N ASN A 137 23.89 -15.25 -2.05
CA ASN A 137 23.90 -15.20 -3.51
C ASN A 137 24.67 -16.41 -4.03
N LEU A 138 24.11 -17.12 -5.00
CA LEU A 138 24.84 -18.19 -5.69
C LEU A 138 26.05 -17.56 -6.42
N SER A 139 27.25 -18.08 -6.15
CA SER A 139 28.39 -17.80 -6.99
C SER A 139 28.18 -18.43 -8.36
N ASN A 140 28.84 -17.89 -9.40
CA ASN A 140 28.73 -18.45 -10.77
C ASN A 140 29.16 -19.93 -10.89
N ASP A 141 29.85 -20.46 -9.89
CA ASP A 141 30.32 -21.84 -9.84
C ASP A 141 29.33 -22.81 -9.14
N ASN A 142 28.20 -22.34 -8.64
CA ASN A 142 27.23 -23.19 -7.98
C ASN A 142 26.41 -24.00 -9.00
N SER A 143 26.56 -25.32 -8.92
CA SER A 143 25.76 -26.24 -9.73
C SER A 143 24.31 -26.35 -9.21
N VAL A 144 23.40 -26.76 -10.08
CA VAL A 144 22.00 -27.10 -9.69
C VAL A 144 22.01 -28.14 -8.56
N ALA A 145 23.01 -29.04 -8.52
CA ALA A 145 23.15 -30.02 -7.45
C ALA A 145 23.42 -29.42 -6.09
N SER A 146 24.27 -28.38 -5.97
CA SER A 146 24.50 -27.68 -4.70
C SER A 146 23.27 -26.92 -4.21
N TYR A 147 22.48 -26.37 -5.12
CA TYR A 147 21.20 -25.75 -4.78
C TYR A 147 20.17 -26.78 -4.26
N LEU A 148 20.04 -27.91 -4.93
CA LEU A 148 19.11 -28.98 -4.57
C LEU A 148 19.55 -29.76 -3.31
N SER A 149 20.84 -29.75 -2.99
CA SER A 149 21.36 -30.40 -1.76
C SER A 149 21.13 -29.59 -0.48
N GLY A 150 20.49 -28.42 -0.57
CA GLY A 150 20.13 -27.62 0.59
C GLY A 150 21.30 -26.90 1.28
N THR A 151 22.45 -26.81 0.62
CA THR A 151 23.63 -26.10 1.16
C THR A 151 23.54 -24.59 1.03
N ALA A 152 22.54 -24.07 0.28
CA ALA A 152 22.27 -22.64 0.22
C ALA A 152 21.53 -22.21 1.50
N ASN A 153 22.15 -21.39 2.33
CA ASN A 153 21.53 -20.80 3.50
C ASN A 153 20.43 -19.83 3.08
N GLN A 154 19.19 -20.32 3.07
CA GLN A 154 18.01 -19.52 2.79
C GLN A 154 17.05 -19.58 3.98
N HIS A 155 16.68 -18.42 4.48
CA HIS A 155 15.66 -18.29 5.52
C HIS A 155 14.48 -17.50 5.00
N GLU A 156 13.27 -18.04 5.17
CA GLU A 156 12.03 -17.40 4.78
C GLU A 156 11.10 -17.26 5.98
N MET A 157 10.63 -16.06 6.20
CA MET A 157 9.66 -15.74 7.26
C MET A 157 8.44 -15.07 6.64
N ASN A 158 7.27 -15.42 7.14
CA ASN A 158 6.00 -14.84 6.71
C ASN A 158 5.33 -14.11 7.87
N THR A 159 4.61 -13.04 7.57
CA THR A 159 3.78 -12.35 8.55
C THR A 159 2.50 -11.83 7.93
N PHE A 160 1.45 -11.78 8.74
CA PHE A 160 0.14 -11.26 8.37
C PHE A 160 -0.30 -10.18 9.37
N ASN A 161 -0.71 -9.02 8.87
CA ASN A 161 -1.06 -7.85 9.67
C ASN A 161 -2.36 -7.21 9.20
N TYR A 162 -3.09 -6.60 10.14
CA TYR A 162 -4.23 -5.73 9.87
C TYR A 162 -3.87 -4.29 10.19
N ASN A 163 -4.20 -3.38 9.28
CA ASN A 163 -4.03 -1.96 9.49
C ASN A 163 -5.36 -1.23 9.27
N LEU A 164 -5.57 -0.15 9.99
CA LEU A 164 -6.53 0.86 9.59
C LEU A 164 -5.87 1.70 8.50
N ASN A 165 -6.52 1.87 7.35
CA ASN A 165 -6.04 2.73 6.29
C ASN A 165 -6.88 4.00 6.21
N GLY A 166 -6.23 5.13 5.95
CA GLY A 166 -6.85 6.37 5.54
C GLY A 166 -6.27 6.79 4.20
N THR A 167 -7.13 7.04 3.22
CA THR A 167 -6.69 7.47 1.89
C THR A 167 -7.31 8.81 1.52
N THR A 168 -6.63 9.55 0.65
CA THR A 168 -7.14 10.76 0.03
C THR A 168 -6.79 10.75 -1.44
N HIS A 169 -7.76 11.06 -2.28
CA HIS A 169 -7.64 11.10 -3.73
C HIS A 169 -7.93 12.50 -4.27
N ILE A 170 -7.17 12.89 -5.29
CA ILE A 170 -7.39 14.08 -6.09
C ILE A 170 -7.36 13.64 -7.54
N ASN A 171 -8.50 13.72 -8.23
CA ASN A 171 -8.70 13.14 -9.55
C ASN A 171 -9.17 14.19 -10.55
N TYR A 172 -8.51 14.23 -11.70
CA TYR A 172 -8.86 15.08 -12.84
C TYR A 172 -9.48 14.23 -13.94
N TYR A 173 -10.64 14.64 -14.47
CA TYR A 173 -11.46 13.91 -15.45
C TYR A 173 -11.33 14.51 -16.83
N ILE A 174 -11.04 13.67 -17.82
CA ILE A 174 -10.91 14.00 -19.22
C ILE A 174 -12.05 13.31 -19.97
N SER A 175 -13.00 14.10 -20.45
CA SER A 175 -14.14 13.60 -21.24
C SER A 175 -13.80 13.59 -22.73
N PHE A 176 -14.17 12.54 -23.43
CA PHE A 176 -14.05 12.43 -24.87
C PHE A 176 -15.39 12.74 -25.54
N LYS A 177 -15.34 13.45 -26.69
CA LYS A 177 -16.54 13.67 -27.52
C LYS A 177 -17.11 12.32 -27.94
N LYS A 178 -18.36 12.02 -27.62
CA LYS A 178 -19.08 10.79 -27.96
C LYS A 178 -18.86 9.58 -27.02
N SER A 179 -18.14 9.71 -25.91
CA SER A 179 -17.99 8.62 -24.92
C SER A 179 -18.64 8.99 -23.60
N THR A 180 -19.32 8.05 -22.97
CA THR A 180 -19.79 8.16 -21.59
C THR A 180 -18.64 7.88 -20.59
N THR A 181 -17.61 7.16 -21.05
CA THR A 181 -16.42 6.85 -20.25
C THR A 181 -15.48 8.04 -20.24
N GLN A 182 -14.97 8.39 -19.07
CA GLN A 182 -13.96 9.43 -18.87
C GLN A 182 -12.64 8.80 -18.47
N LEU A 183 -11.54 9.34 -18.97
CA LEU A 183 -10.21 9.06 -18.47
C LEU A 183 -9.97 9.85 -17.18
N ILE A 184 -9.33 9.24 -16.21
CA ILE A 184 -9.04 9.84 -14.92
C ILE A 184 -7.53 9.87 -14.73
N LEU A 185 -6.99 11.04 -14.41
CA LEU A 185 -5.61 11.23 -13.97
C LEU A 185 -5.65 11.76 -12.54
N GLY A 186 -4.95 11.09 -11.61
CA GLY A 186 -5.06 11.46 -10.22
C GLY A 186 -3.79 11.24 -9.42
N ALA A 187 -3.88 11.65 -8.17
CA ALA A 187 -2.90 11.36 -7.14
C ALA A 187 -3.63 10.81 -5.91
N ARG A 188 -3.00 9.84 -5.25
CA ARG A 188 -3.49 9.20 -4.05
C ARG A 188 -2.42 9.25 -2.97
N ALA A 189 -2.81 9.65 -1.77
CA ALA A 189 -1.98 9.51 -0.57
C ALA A 189 -2.68 8.56 0.41
N ALA A 190 -1.91 7.70 1.05
CA ALA A 190 -2.43 6.74 2.02
C ALA A 190 -1.54 6.68 3.26
N TYR A 191 -2.17 6.48 4.40
CA TYR A 191 -1.50 6.19 5.67
C TYR A 191 -2.14 4.95 6.31
N TYR A 192 -1.29 4.06 6.81
CA TYR A 192 -1.69 2.77 7.35
C TYR A 192 -1.27 2.67 8.81
N LEU A 193 -2.25 2.64 9.70
CA LEU A 193 -2.04 2.52 11.14
C LEU A 193 -2.16 1.04 11.56
N PRO A 194 -1.14 0.43 12.17
CA PRO A 194 -1.21 -0.97 12.57
C PRO A 194 -2.23 -1.18 13.69
N LEU A 195 -3.14 -2.15 13.50
CA LEU A 195 -4.14 -2.56 14.50
C LEU A 195 -3.68 -3.81 15.26
N THR A 196 -2.80 -4.61 14.67
CA THR A 196 -2.34 -5.86 15.28
C THR A 196 -0.82 -5.86 15.45
N THR A 197 -0.37 -6.60 16.45
CA THR A 197 1.05 -6.92 16.59
C THR A 197 1.45 -7.91 15.52
N THR A 198 2.64 -7.71 14.95
CA THR A 198 3.21 -8.62 13.96
C THR A 198 3.40 -10.03 14.55
N LYS A 199 2.85 -11.02 13.87
CA LYS A 199 3.06 -12.44 14.20
C LYS A 199 3.85 -13.05 13.04
N TRP A 200 4.99 -13.61 13.36
CA TRP A 200 5.89 -14.24 12.41
C TRP A 200 5.71 -15.75 12.39
N SER A 201 5.89 -16.34 11.24
CA SER A 201 5.96 -17.79 11.06
C SER A 201 7.07 -18.16 10.07
N MET A 202 7.65 -19.32 10.27
CA MET A 202 8.61 -19.96 9.38
C MET A 202 8.21 -21.43 9.28
N ASP A 203 8.06 -21.95 8.06
CA ASP A 203 7.65 -23.33 7.79
C ASP A 203 6.43 -23.78 8.62
N ASN A 204 5.41 -22.92 8.72
CA ASN A 204 4.19 -23.09 9.52
C ASN A 204 4.41 -23.10 11.06
N ALA A 205 5.63 -22.98 11.56
CA ALA A 205 5.91 -22.79 12.97
C ALA A 205 5.81 -21.31 13.36
N LYS A 206 5.17 -21.00 14.48
CA LYS A 206 5.14 -19.63 15.02
C LYS A 206 6.51 -19.28 15.58
N LEU A 207 6.99 -18.10 15.20
CA LEU A 207 8.21 -17.52 15.77
C LEU A 207 7.84 -16.61 16.94
N ASN A 208 8.47 -16.85 18.08
CA ASN A 208 8.34 -16.01 19.27
C ASN A 208 9.31 -14.81 19.16
N ASN A 209 8.93 -13.68 19.77
CA ASN A 209 9.77 -12.47 19.84
C ASN A 209 10.19 -11.87 18.49
N GLY A 210 9.42 -12.11 17.42
CA GLY A 210 9.68 -11.47 16.14
C GLY A 210 9.52 -9.95 16.19
N PRO A 211 10.16 -9.22 15.25
CA PRO A 211 10.16 -7.76 15.25
C PRO A 211 8.77 -7.20 14.96
N LYS A 212 8.40 -6.12 15.63
CA LYS A 212 7.15 -5.39 15.36
C LYS A 212 7.37 -4.49 14.15
N ILE A 213 6.73 -4.79 13.05
CA ILE A 213 6.75 -3.98 11.84
C ILE A 213 5.37 -3.45 11.48
N ASN A 214 5.31 -2.39 10.69
CA ASN A 214 4.11 -1.96 9.99
C ASN A 214 4.36 -2.02 8.47
N PRO A 215 4.00 -3.12 7.80
CA PRO A 215 4.17 -3.24 6.34
C PRO A 215 3.38 -2.19 5.56
N GLY A 216 2.31 -1.64 6.15
CA GLY A 216 1.54 -0.56 5.55
C GLY A 216 2.31 0.75 5.48
N GLY A 217 2.69 1.36 6.62
CA GLY A 217 3.39 2.63 6.66
C GLY A 217 2.64 3.78 5.99
N TYR A 218 3.26 4.43 4.99
CA TYR A 218 2.60 5.43 4.16
C TYR A 218 2.93 5.23 2.67
N ALA A 219 2.04 5.71 1.80
CA ALA A 219 2.23 5.59 0.36
C ALA A 219 1.71 6.83 -0.37
N VAL A 220 2.34 7.13 -1.51
CA VAL A 220 1.90 8.15 -2.45
C VAL A 220 1.94 7.56 -3.85
N HIS A 221 0.84 7.66 -4.57
CA HIS A 221 0.68 7.09 -5.90
C HIS A 221 0.17 8.14 -6.90
N LEU A 222 0.59 7.99 -8.15
CA LEU A 222 -0.12 8.52 -9.31
C LEU A 222 -1.14 7.47 -9.75
N SER A 223 -2.32 7.95 -10.14
CA SER A 223 -3.45 7.11 -10.53
C SER A 223 -3.85 7.41 -11.96
N ILE A 224 -4.04 6.37 -12.75
CA ILE A 224 -4.66 6.43 -14.08
C ILE A 224 -5.87 5.53 -14.04
N GLY A 225 -7.03 6.03 -14.41
CA GLY A 225 -8.28 5.28 -14.30
C GLY A 225 -9.30 5.64 -15.34
N MET A 226 -10.46 5.01 -15.21
CA MET A 226 -11.62 5.29 -16.06
C MET A 226 -12.92 5.14 -15.25
N THR A 227 -13.95 5.88 -15.67
CA THR A 227 -15.32 5.67 -15.22
C THR A 227 -15.92 4.45 -15.91
N LEU A 228 -16.71 3.69 -15.17
CA LEU A 228 -17.43 2.50 -15.65
C LEU A 228 -18.90 2.81 -15.89
#